data_0aa6081802d37e4643ca10a7759e0291
#
_entry.id   0aa6081802d37e4643ca10a7759e0291
#
_cell.length_a   1.000
_cell.length_b   1.000
_cell.length_c   1.000
_cell.angle_alpha   90.00
_cell.angle_beta   90.00
_cell.angle_gamma   90.00
#
_symmetry.space_group_name_H-M   'P 1'
#
loop_
_entity.id
_entity.type
_entity.pdbx_description
1 polymer ?
#
loop_
_entity_poly.entity_id
_entity_poly.type
_entity_poly.pdbx_seq_one_letter_code
_entity_poly.pdbx_strand_id
1 'polypeptide(L)'
;NSTTLNVNSNGIYTTANVELQQGVQLTHRYSANTSDPDQRFTLPNANTDTSSLVVQIQTSATSSNLYTYSVANDTTTINSTANVYFLEEDTDSKYRVYFGDGTIGRALTTGNIIVLKSLIADATAPNGAKTFTPTGTVGGYSNVTVTTTSTAAGGADRDSISSIKFNAPKNYQAQNRAVTINDYIRLVQRDYPAAESVIAWGGEENDPPVYGKVYMAIKPASGLQLSTTTKNSIKNDILAKRNVVSISTEIQDPDYLYLSFN
;
A
#
# COMPACT_ATOMS: atom_id res chain seq x y z
N ASN A 1 -1.57 4.52 -16.65
CA ASN A 1 -0.31 3.89 -17.07
C ASN A 1 -0.39 3.61 -18.57
N SER A 2 0.56 4.11 -19.37
CA SER A 2 0.67 3.72 -20.77
C SER A 2 1.60 2.50 -20.86
N THR A 3 1.10 1.42 -21.46
CA THR A 3 1.88 0.21 -21.69
C THR A 3 2.26 0.14 -23.15
N THR A 4 3.54 -0.07 -23.46
CA THR A 4 3.99 -0.26 -24.83
C THR A 4 3.60 -1.66 -25.29
N LEU A 5 2.86 -1.75 -26.40
CA LEU A 5 2.46 -3.01 -27.02
C LEU A 5 3.49 -3.40 -28.07
N ASN A 6 4.05 -4.60 -27.96
CA ASN A 6 4.94 -5.17 -28.96
C ASN A 6 4.15 -6.13 -29.85
N VAL A 7 4.29 -5.98 -31.18
CA VAL A 7 3.69 -6.86 -32.18
C VAL A 7 4.62 -8.04 -32.45
N ASN A 8 4.11 -9.27 -32.41
CA ASN A 8 4.83 -10.43 -32.92
C ASN A 8 4.62 -10.61 -34.45
N SER A 9 5.34 -11.54 -35.06
CA SER A 9 5.27 -11.84 -36.51
C SER A 9 3.85 -12.24 -37.01
N ASN A 10 2.95 -12.62 -36.11
CA ASN A 10 1.56 -13.03 -36.42
C ASN A 10 0.55 -11.88 -36.25
N GLY A 11 1.01 -10.67 -36.01
CA GLY A 11 0.15 -9.51 -35.77
C GLY A 11 -0.54 -9.50 -34.40
N ILE A 12 -0.10 -10.35 -33.45
CA ILE A 12 -0.64 -10.42 -32.11
C ILE A 12 0.16 -9.49 -31.22
N TYR A 13 -0.57 -8.64 -30.49
CA TYR A 13 0.01 -7.80 -29.44
C TYR A 13 -0.12 -8.50 -28.10
N THR A 14 1.01 -8.66 -27.41
CA THR A 14 1.00 -9.15 -26.03
C THR A 14 1.62 -8.09 -25.12
N THR A 15 0.98 -7.85 -23.98
CA THR A 15 1.57 -7.01 -22.94
C THR A 15 2.21 -7.89 -21.88
N ALA A 16 3.19 -7.36 -21.17
CA ALA A 16 3.57 -7.91 -19.87
C ALA A 16 2.37 -7.84 -18.89
N ASN A 17 2.50 -8.52 -17.75
CA ASN A 17 1.47 -8.48 -16.71
C ASN A 17 1.09 -7.04 -16.35
N VAL A 18 -0.21 -6.75 -16.41
CA VAL A 18 -0.79 -5.46 -16.05
C VAL A 18 -1.48 -5.63 -14.72
N GLU A 19 -1.08 -4.83 -13.74
CA GLU A 19 -1.75 -4.79 -12.45
C GLU A 19 -3.06 -4.02 -12.57
N LEU A 20 -4.15 -4.65 -12.15
CA LEU A 20 -5.47 -4.05 -12.08
C LEU A 20 -5.81 -3.77 -10.62
N GLN A 21 -6.25 -2.55 -10.35
CA GLN A 21 -6.74 -2.15 -9.03
C GLN A 21 -8.25 -1.93 -9.11
N GLN A 22 -8.98 -2.52 -8.16
CA GLN A 22 -10.41 -2.29 -8.05
C GLN A 22 -10.67 -0.95 -7.40
N GLY A 23 -11.63 -0.20 -7.93
CA GLY A 23 -12.10 1.05 -7.35
C GLY A 23 -12.45 2.10 -8.40
N VAL A 24 -13.04 3.17 -7.90
CA VAL A 24 -13.35 4.36 -8.70
C VAL A 24 -12.38 5.47 -8.30
N GLN A 25 -11.62 5.99 -9.26
CA GLN A 25 -10.72 7.10 -9.00
C GLN A 25 -11.52 8.40 -8.89
N LEU A 26 -11.42 9.06 -7.73
CA LEU A 26 -11.97 10.39 -7.51
C LEU A 26 -10.85 11.42 -7.39
N THR A 27 -11.18 12.65 -7.83
CA THR A 27 -10.28 13.80 -7.70
C THR A 27 -11.01 14.92 -7.00
N HIS A 28 -10.49 15.35 -5.86
CA HIS A 28 -10.99 16.49 -5.10
C HIS A 28 -10.03 17.67 -5.24
N ARG A 29 -10.57 18.86 -5.35
CA ARG A 29 -9.78 20.10 -5.50
C ARG A 29 -10.21 21.10 -4.45
N TYR A 30 -9.24 21.66 -3.75
CA TYR A 30 -9.44 22.68 -2.70
C TYR A 30 -8.53 23.87 -2.97
N SER A 31 -8.95 25.04 -2.51
CA SER A 31 -8.13 26.25 -2.56
C SER A 31 -7.58 26.55 -1.16
N ALA A 32 -6.29 26.78 -1.06
CA ALA A 32 -5.66 27.20 0.17
C ALA A 32 -5.98 28.66 0.51
N ASN A 33 -6.19 28.92 1.80
CA ASN A 33 -6.37 30.25 2.36
C ASN A 33 -5.54 30.40 3.64
N THR A 34 -4.44 31.12 3.59
CA THR A 34 -3.53 31.29 4.73
C THR A 34 -4.10 32.10 5.91
N SER A 35 -5.32 32.65 5.79
CA SER A 35 -6.04 33.25 6.93
C SER A 35 -6.55 32.20 7.92
N ASP A 36 -6.62 30.92 7.49
CA ASP A 36 -6.94 29.79 8.35
C ASP A 36 -5.66 28.98 8.60
N PRO A 37 -5.04 29.06 9.77
CA PRO A 37 -3.79 28.38 10.07
C PRO A 37 -3.95 26.86 10.20
N ASP A 38 -5.17 26.37 10.48
CA ASP A 38 -5.48 24.96 10.72
C ASP A 38 -6.23 24.31 9.56
N GLN A 39 -5.96 24.72 8.33
CA GLN A 39 -6.62 24.17 7.14
C GLN A 39 -6.46 22.66 7.04
N ARG A 40 -7.61 21.98 6.96
CA ARG A 40 -7.69 20.54 6.77
C ARG A 40 -8.58 20.23 5.56
N PHE A 41 -8.07 19.41 4.66
CA PHE A 41 -8.73 19.08 3.41
C PHE A 41 -9.29 17.67 3.50
N THR A 42 -10.61 17.55 3.62
CA THR A 42 -11.26 16.27 3.88
C THR A 42 -11.43 15.44 2.60
N LEU A 43 -11.12 14.15 2.67
CA LEU A 43 -11.53 13.15 1.70
C LEU A 43 -12.96 12.71 2.06
N PRO A 44 -13.97 13.09 1.26
CA PRO A 44 -15.37 13.02 1.73
C PRO A 44 -15.94 11.61 1.80
N ASN A 45 -15.25 10.61 1.22
CA ASN A 45 -15.70 9.22 1.23
C ASN A 45 -14.96 8.39 2.28
N ALA A 46 -15.71 7.71 3.15
CA ALA A 46 -15.14 6.84 4.19
C ALA A 46 -14.43 5.60 3.61
N ASN A 47 -14.80 5.13 2.41
CA ASN A 47 -14.17 3.98 1.74
C ASN A 47 -12.95 4.39 0.90
N THR A 48 -12.35 5.54 1.18
CA THR A 48 -11.13 5.98 0.50
C THR A 48 -9.96 5.06 0.84
N ASP A 49 -9.35 4.48 -0.19
CA ASP A 49 -8.08 3.78 -0.06
C ASP A 49 -6.94 4.80 0.07
N THR A 50 -6.44 4.96 1.28
CA THR A 50 -5.35 5.91 1.60
C THR A 50 -4.01 5.50 1.01
N SER A 51 -3.80 4.23 0.68
CA SER A 51 -2.58 3.75 0.02
C SER A 51 -2.48 4.24 -1.43
N SER A 52 -3.62 4.48 -2.06
CA SER A 52 -3.74 5.03 -3.42
C SER A 52 -3.68 6.56 -3.48
N LEU A 53 -3.63 7.24 -2.32
CA LEU A 53 -3.74 8.69 -2.24
C LEU A 53 -2.54 9.39 -2.89
N VAL A 54 -2.82 10.16 -3.90
CA VAL A 54 -1.85 11.07 -4.54
C VAL A 54 -2.22 12.50 -4.21
N VAL A 55 -1.32 13.19 -3.51
CA VAL A 55 -1.48 14.59 -3.12
C VAL A 55 -0.59 15.45 -3.99
N GLN A 56 -1.19 16.41 -4.67
CA GLN A 56 -0.49 17.35 -5.55
C GLN A 56 -0.90 18.77 -5.24
N ILE A 57 0.06 19.69 -5.30
CA ILE A 57 -0.19 21.12 -5.15
C ILE A 57 0.09 21.83 -6.46
N GLN A 58 -0.88 22.58 -6.92
CA GLN A 58 -0.79 23.51 -8.05
C GLN A 58 -0.57 24.92 -7.49
N THR A 59 0.40 25.65 -8.01
CA THR A 59 0.80 26.95 -7.45
C THR A 59 -0.29 28.02 -7.54
N SER A 60 -1.18 27.92 -8.53
CA SER A 60 -2.37 28.79 -8.69
C SER A 60 -3.40 28.09 -9.56
N ALA A 61 -4.62 28.59 -9.61
CA ALA A 61 -5.69 28.05 -10.43
C ALA A 61 -5.37 28.04 -11.94
N THR A 62 -4.48 28.90 -12.39
CA THR A 62 -4.07 29.05 -13.81
C THR A 62 -2.74 28.34 -14.13
N SER A 63 -2.01 27.89 -13.12
CA SER A 63 -0.74 27.17 -13.32
C SER A 63 -0.99 25.73 -13.78
N SER A 64 -0.19 25.24 -14.73
CA SER A 64 -0.17 23.82 -15.11
C SER A 64 0.80 22.99 -14.28
N ASN A 65 1.65 23.62 -13.48
CA ASN A 65 2.67 22.93 -12.69
C ASN A 65 2.05 22.28 -11.44
N LEU A 66 2.21 20.97 -11.34
CA LEU A 66 1.78 20.15 -10.20
C LEU A 66 3.02 19.63 -9.46
N TYR A 67 3.10 19.90 -8.17
CA TYR A 67 4.13 19.38 -7.28
C TYR A 67 3.55 18.24 -6.46
N THR A 68 4.11 17.06 -6.58
CA THR A 68 3.68 15.89 -5.80
C THR A 68 4.27 15.98 -4.39
N TYR A 69 3.42 15.70 -3.41
CA TYR A 69 3.77 15.65 -2.00
C TYR A 69 3.73 14.21 -1.52
N SER A 70 4.61 13.85 -0.60
CA SER A 70 4.67 12.52 0.02
C SER A 70 4.14 12.58 1.46
N VAL A 71 3.63 11.44 1.95
CA VAL A 71 3.18 11.35 3.34
C VAL A 71 4.35 11.53 4.30
N ALA A 72 4.14 12.30 5.36
CA ALA A 72 5.11 12.52 6.43
C ALA A 72 5.12 11.31 7.38
N ASN A 73 6.11 10.45 7.27
CA ASN A 73 6.25 9.26 8.12
C ASN A 73 7.14 9.51 9.34
N ASP A 74 8.11 10.41 9.23
CA ASP A 74 9.07 10.74 10.29
C ASP A 74 9.27 12.25 10.34
N THR A 75 8.73 12.88 11.36
CA THR A 75 8.79 14.34 11.54
C THR A 75 10.19 14.84 11.88
N THR A 76 11.07 13.99 12.38
CA THR A 76 12.43 14.40 12.82
C THR A 76 13.37 14.69 11.64
N THR A 77 13.08 14.17 10.47
CA THR A 77 13.89 14.33 9.25
C THR A 77 13.33 15.34 8.26
N ILE A 78 12.15 15.92 8.54
CA ILE A 78 11.45 16.83 7.64
C ILE A 78 11.97 18.25 7.84
N ASN A 79 12.52 18.85 6.78
CA ASN A 79 12.90 20.26 6.76
C ASN A 79 11.74 21.17 6.32
N SER A 80 11.92 22.49 6.47
CA SER A 80 10.93 23.52 6.19
C SER A 80 10.51 23.61 4.71
N THR A 81 11.25 23.02 3.78
CA THR A 81 10.99 23.09 2.33
C THR A 81 10.50 21.77 1.75
N ALA A 82 10.41 20.72 2.57
CA ALA A 82 10.00 19.40 2.12
C ALA A 82 8.55 19.39 1.66
N ASN A 83 8.29 18.79 0.50
CA ASN A 83 6.94 18.61 -0.04
C ASN A 83 6.28 17.40 0.64
N VAL A 84 5.77 17.60 1.84
CA VAL A 84 5.12 16.56 2.64
C VAL A 84 3.72 16.96 3.05
N TYR A 85 2.87 15.97 3.26
CA TYR A 85 1.55 16.12 3.84
C TYR A 85 1.38 15.16 5.01
N PHE A 86 0.48 15.52 5.90
CA PHE A 86 0.06 14.70 7.02
C PHE A 86 -1.35 14.18 6.74
N LEU A 87 -1.59 12.93 7.14
CA LEU A 87 -2.88 12.27 7.00
C LEU A 87 -3.40 11.88 8.38
N GLU A 88 -4.62 12.26 8.67
CA GLU A 88 -5.29 11.88 9.91
C GLU A 88 -6.70 11.34 9.61
N GLU A 89 -7.20 10.46 10.46
CA GLU A 89 -8.57 9.99 10.42
C GLU A 89 -9.45 10.91 11.31
N ASP A 90 -10.62 11.27 10.79
CA ASP A 90 -11.62 12.05 11.51
C ASP A 90 -12.64 11.17 12.24
N THR A 91 -13.40 11.76 13.13
CA THR A 91 -14.43 11.08 13.95
C THR A 91 -15.52 10.41 13.12
N ASP A 92 -15.79 10.87 11.89
CA ASP A 92 -16.77 10.31 10.96
C ASP A 92 -16.18 9.25 10.01
N SER A 93 -15.01 8.70 10.36
CA SER A 93 -14.29 7.69 9.57
C SER A 93 -13.81 8.17 8.21
N LYS A 94 -13.75 9.46 7.97
CA LYS A 94 -13.11 10.08 6.81
C LYS A 94 -11.69 10.46 7.11
N TYR A 95 -10.94 10.72 6.08
CA TYR A 95 -9.55 11.17 6.21
C TYR A 95 -9.42 12.64 5.90
N ARG A 96 -8.49 13.30 6.58
CA ARG A 96 -8.10 14.68 6.36
C ARG A 96 -6.63 14.77 6.01
N VAL A 97 -6.33 15.62 5.06
CA VAL A 97 -4.96 15.97 4.66
C VAL A 97 -4.67 17.38 5.15
N TYR A 98 -3.51 17.58 5.76
CA TYR A 98 -3.00 18.90 6.09
C TYR A 98 -1.50 18.98 5.76
N PHE A 99 -0.95 20.19 5.79
CA PHE A 99 0.39 20.46 5.30
C PHE A 99 1.25 21.10 6.38
N GLY A 100 2.54 21.20 6.11
CA GLY A 100 3.49 21.84 7.02
C GLY A 100 3.22 23.33 7.23
N ASP A 101 3.80 23.85 8.31
CA ASP A 101 3.73 25.25 8.72
C ASP A 101 4.91 26.11 8.25
N GLY A 102 5.85 25.51 7.48
CA GLY A 102 7.09 26.14 7.07
C GLY A 102 8.24 25.93 8.06
N THR A 103 7.99 25.23 9.17
CA THR A 103 9.02 24.70 10.08
C THR A 103 9.21 23.21 9.84
N ILE A 104 8.12 22.45 9.88
CA ILE A 104 8.07 21.02 9.57
C ILE A 104 7.26 20.86 8.28
N GLY A 105 7.96 20.77 7.15
CA GLY A 105 7.34 20.72 5.83
C GLY A 105 6.97 22.10 5.27
N ARG A 106 6.81 22.14 3.96
CA ARG A 106 6.49 23.36 3.24
C ARG A 106 5.07 23.85 3.57
N ALA A 107 4.94 25.11 3.97
CA ALA A 107 3.66 25.76 4.15
C ALA A 107 2.97 26.03 2.79
N LEU A 108 1.64 25.99 2.80
CA LEU A 108 0.83 26.44 1.68
C LEU A 108 0.85 27.98 1.60
N THR A 109 0.59 28.49 0.40
CA THR A 109 0.33 29.91 0.16
C THR A 109 -1.10 30.09 -0.34
N THR A 110 -1.72 31.23 0.00
CA THR A 110 -3.07 31.56 -0.50
C THR A 110 -3.12 31.46 -2.02
N GLY A 111 -4.14 30.78 -2.53
CA GLY A 111 -4.32 30.56 -3.95
C GLY A 111 -3.68 29.26 -4.48
N ASN A 112 -2.92 28.53 -3.66
CA ASN A 112 -2.53 27.16 -4.03
C ASN A 112 -3.79 26.30 -4.20
N ILE A 113 -3.78 25.42 -5.18
CA ILE A 113 -4.84 24.43 -5.39
C ILE A 113 -4.33 23.07 -4.97
N ILE A 114 -4.98 22.50 -3.99
CA ILE A 114 -4.74 21.16 -3.48
C ILE A 114 -5.52 20.18 -4.33
N VAL A 115 -4.85 19.21 -4.94
CA VAL A 115 -5.45 18.16 -5.77
C VAL A 115 -5.23 16.84 -5.08
N LEU A 116 -6.31 16.24 -4.58
CA LEU A 116 -6.32 14.94 -3.94
C LEU A 116 -6.93 13.92 -4.89
N LYS A 117 -6.15 12.92 -5.30
CA LYS A 117 -6.60 11.81 -6.12
C LYS A 117 -6.53 10.53 -5.31
N SER A 118 -7.61 9.80 -5.23
CA SER A 118 -7.68 8.53 -4.49
C SER A 118 -8.64 7.55 -5.14
N LEU A 119 -8.47 6.27 -4.85
CA LEU A 119 -9.44 5.24 -5.20
C LEU A 119 -10.46 5.10 -4.06
N ILE A 120 -11.69 4.89 -4.45
CA ILE A 120 -12.74 4.40 -3.55
C ILE A 120 -12.91 2.92 -3.85
N ALA A 121 -12.59 2.09 -2.89
CA ALA A 121 -12.55 0.63 -3.02
C ALA A 121 -13.66 -0.04 -2.20
N ASP A 122 -14.03 -1.26 -2.59
CA ASP A 122 -15.08 -2.05 -1.94
C ASP A 122 -14.51 -3.07 -0.92
N ALA A 123 -13.42 -2.70 -0.26
CA ALA A 123 -12.76 -3.48 0.80
C ALA A 123 -12.50 -4.94 0.39
N THR A 124 -13.05 -5.92 1.13
CA THR A 124 -12.84 -7.36 0.87
C THR A 124 -13.68 -7.93 -0.28
N ALA A 125 -14.72 -7.23 -0.74
CA ALA A 125 -15.67 -7.75 -1.72
C ALA A 125 -15.04 -8.21 -3.05
N PRO A 126 -14.03 -7.54 -3.62
CA PRO A 126 -13.40 -7.97 -4.87
C PRO A 126 -12.43 -9.15 -4.73
N ASN A 127 -12.05 -9.52 -3.51
CA ASN A 127 -11.08 -10.61 -3.29
C ASN A 127 -11.57 -11.93 -3.89
N GLY A 128 -10.65 -12.64 -4.54
CA GLY A 128 -10.97 -13.92 -5.19
C GLY A 128 -11.50 -13.81 -6.61
N ALA A 129 -11.70 -12.58 -7.16
CA ALA A 129 -12.10 -12.41 -8.54
C ALA A 129 -11.03 -12.99 -9.49
N LYS A 130 -11.49 -13.79 -10.47
CA LYS A 130 -10.62 -14.55 -11.39
C LYS A 130 -10.86 -14.20 -12.85
N THR A 131 -11.97 -13.56 -13.17
CA THR A 131 -12.37 -13.27 -14.55
C THR A 131 -12.52 -11.78 -14.72
N PHE A 132 -11.79 -11.23 -15.69
CA PHE A 132 -11.83 -9.81 -16.02
C PHE A 132 -12.17 -9.65 -17.50
N THR A 133 -13.11 -8.78 -17.81
CA THR A 133 -13.54 -8.50 -19.17
C THR A 133 -13.42 -7.00 -19.43
N PRO A 134 -12.73 -6.58 -20.50
CA PRO A 134 -12.72 -5.19 -20.89
C PRO A 134 -14.11 -4.68 -21.20
N THR A 135 -14.50 -3.53 -20.68
CA THR A 135 -15.80 -2.89 -20.96
C THR A 135 -15.74 -1.94 -22.17
N GLY A 136 -14.56 -1.76 -22.75
CA GLY A 136 -14.34 -0.88 -23.91
C GLY A 136 -13.21 -1.38 -24.78
N THR A 137 -12.84 -0.57 -25.77
CA THR A 137 -11.70 -0.86 -26.65
C THR A 137 -10.37 -0.58 -25.96
N VAL A 138 -9.37 -1.42 -26.21
CA VAL A 138 -8.00 -1.21 -25.78
C VAL A 138 -7.18 -0.80 -27.01
N GLY A 139 -6.69 0.44 -27.03
CA GLY A 139 -5.97 0.98 -28.19
C GLY A 139 -6.79 1.01 -29.48
N GLY A 140 -8.14 1.08 -29.38
CA GLY A 140 -9.04 1.05 -30.54
C GLY A 140 -9.52 -0.35 -30.96
N TYR A 141 -9.00 -1.41 -30.31
CA TYR A 141 -9.36 -2.80 -30.63
C TYR A 141 -10.38 -3.34 -29.65
N SER A 142 -11.41 -4.04 -30.16
CA SER A 142 -12.48 -4.66 -29.35
C SER A 142 -12.24 -6.15 -29.05
N ASN A 143 -11.39 -6.82 -29.82
CA ASN A 143 -11.10 -8.26 -29.70
C ASN A 143 -9.92 -8.52 -28.75
N VAL A 144 -10.03 -8.06 -27.52
CA VAL A 144 -8.97 -8.19 -26.50
C VAL A 144 -9.23 -9.41 -25.63
N THR A 145 -8.27 -10.32 -25.58
CA THR A 145 -8.29 -11.46 -24.66
C THR A 145 -7.52 -11.11 -23.40
N VAL A 146 -8.16 -11.25 -22.24
CA VAL A 146 -7.55 -11.07 -20.93
C VAL A 146 -7.31 -12.44 -20.30
N THR A 147 -6.07 -12.73 -19.97
CA THR A 147 -5.71 -13.93 -19.21
C THR A 147 -5.31 -13.53 -17.80
N THR A 148 -6.03 -14.04 -16.81
CA THR A 148 -5.74 -13.77 -15.40
C THR A 148 -4.56 -14.61 -14.96
N THR A 149 -3.50 -13.96 -14.48
CA THR A 149 -2.29 -14.62 -13.96
C THR A 149 -2.36 -14.85 -12.45
N SER A 150 -3.11 -14.01 -11.73
CA SER A 150 -3.37 -14.15 -10.30
C SER A 150 -4.79 -13.67 -9.96
N THR A 151 -5.39 -14.28 -8.96
CA THR A 151 -6.70 -13.83 -8.44
C THR A 151 -6.56 -12.51 -7.72
N ALA A 152 -7.64 -11.70 -7.74
CA ALA A 152 -7.68 -10.45 -6.98
C ALA A 152 -7.51 -10.73 -5.47
N ALA A 153 -6.66 -9.97 -4.83
CA ALA A 153 -6.36 -10.06 -3.40
C ALA A 153 -5.92 -8.69 -2.86
N GLY A 154 -5.80 -8.56 -1.55
CA GLY A 154 -5.29 -7.35 -0.90
C GLY A 154 -6.36 -6.40 -0.40
N GLY A 155 -7.64 -6.66 -0.72
CA GLY A 155 -8.73 -5.91 -0.10
C GLY A 155 -8.91 -6.32 1.37
N ALA A 156 -9.04 -5.33 2.25
CA ALA A 156 -9.26 -5.54 3.67
C ALA A 156 -10.33 -4.57 4.19
N ASP A 157 -11.13 -5.05 5.15
CA ASP A 157 -12.04 -4.20 5.88
C ASP A 157 -11.28 -3.36 6.91
N ARG A 158 -11.91 -2.30 7.39
CA ARG A 158 -11.36 -1.50 8.50
C ARG A 158 -11.21 -2.34 9.75
N ASP A 159 -10.14 -2.10 10.49
CA ASP A 159 -9.93 -2.72 11.80
C ASP A 159 -11.08 -2.41 12.76
N SER A 160 -11.57 -3.45 13.44
CA SER A 160 -12.54 -3.27 14.51
C SER A 160 -11.89 -2.58 15.72
N ILE A 161 -12.69 -1.86 16.53
CA ILE A 161 -12.20 -1.21 17.73
C ILE A 161 -11.54 -2.23 18.70
N SER A 162 -12.03 -3.46 18.74
CA SER A 162 -11.42 -4.52 19.55
C SER A 162 -10.05 -4.94 19.02
N SER A 163 -9.90 -5.04 17.70
CA SER A 163 -8.60 -5.29 17.04
C SER A 163 -7.60 -4.16 17.33
N ILE A 164 -8.04 -2.92 17.18
CA ILE A 164 -7.21 -1.74 17.46
C ILE A 164 -6.75 -1.73 18.93
N LYS A 165 -7.67 -1.92 19.88
CA LYS A 165 -7.33 -1.98 21.31
C LYS A 165 -6.36 -3.09 21.66
N PHE A 166 -6.44 -4.23 20.98
CA PHE A 166 -5.53 -5.35 21.18
C PHE A 166 -4.14 -5.10 20.55
N ASN A 167 -4.10 -4.51 19.38
CA ASN A 167 -2.87 -4.37 18.59
C ASN A 167 -2.10 -3.07 18.88
N ALA A 168 -2.78 -1.96 19.20
CA ALA A 168 -2.13 -0.67 19.41
C ALA A 168 -1.04 -0.67 20.50
N PRO A 169 -1.27 -1.25 21.71
CA PRO A 169 -0.21 -1.32 22.71
C PRO A 169 1.02 -2.09 22.25
N LYS A 170 0.80 -3.16 21.50
CA LYS A 170 1.87 -4.02 20.99
C LYS A 170 2.67 -3.36 19.88
N ASN A 171 2.00 -2.60 18.99
CA ASN A 171 2.66 -1.78 17.99
C ASN A 171 3.49 -0.66 18.63
N TYR A 172 2.97 -0.05 19.70
CA TYR A 172 3.70 0.95 20.46
C TYR A 172 4.95 0.36 21.13
N GLN A 173 4.85 -0.82 21.76
CA GLN A 173 5.98 -1.50 22.39
C GLN A 173 7.08 -1.88 21.38
N ALA A 174 6.70 -2.34 20.20
CA ALA A 174 7.64 -2.68 19.12
C ALA A 174 8.36 -1.45 18.54
N GLN A 175 7.85 -0.24 18.77
CA GLN A 175 8.41 1.02 18.24
C GLN A 175 8.73 0.93 16.72
N ASN A 176 7.91 0.22 15.98
CA ASN A 176 8.08 -0.04 14.55
C ASN A 176 9.42 -0.74 14.17
N ARG A 177 9.99 -1.51 15.09
CA ARG A 177 11.20 -2.32 14.91
C ARG A 177 10.88 -3.80 15.00
N ALA A 178 11.61 -4.62 14.25
CA ALA A 178 11.55 -6.07 14.29
C ALA A 178 12.70 -6.60 15.15
N VAL A 179 12.42 -6.97 16.39
CA VAL A 179 13.39 -7.51 17.35
C VAL A 179 13.06 -8.96 17.72
N THR A 180 11.80 -9.23 18.00
CA THR A 180 11.30 -10.56 18.32
C THR A 180 10.60 -11.21 17.14
N ILE A 181 10.51 -12.52 17.11
CA ILE A 181 9.74 -13.28 16.10
C ILE A 181 8.32 -12.71 15.92
N ASN A 182 7.67 -12.39 17.03
CA ASN A 182 6.33 -11.80 17.01
C ASN A 182 6.29 -10.40 16.35
N ASP A 183 7.34 -9.60 16.44
CA ASP A 183 7.39 -8.30 15.77
C ASP A 183 7.45 -8.48 14.26
N TYR A 184 8.24 -9.43 13.75
CA TYR A 184 8.28 -9.78 12.34
C TYR A 184 6.92 -10.22 11.82
N ILE A 185 6.25 -11.13 12.51
CA ILE A 185 4.90 -11.62 12.15
C ILE A 185 3.93 -10.44 12.06
N ARG A 186 3.91 -9.58 13.06
CA ARG A 186 3.00 -8.43 13.12
C ARG A 186 3.26 -7.38 12.08
N LEU A 187 4.52 -7.05 11.82
CA LEU A 187 4.88 -6.10 10.77
C LEU A 187 4.36 -6.55 9.42
N VAL A 188 4.51 -7.84 9.10
CA VAL A 188 3.99 -8.38 7.84
C VAL A 188 2.45 -8.39 7.85
N GLN A 189 1.78 -8.83 8.90
CA GLN A 189 0.33 -8.83 8.98
C GLN A 189 -0.28 -7.43 8.87
N ARG A 190 0.39 -6.42 9.44
CA ARG A 190 -0.05 -5.02 9.38
C ARG A 190 0.12 -4.41 7.99
N ASP A 191 1.32 -4.58 7.40
CA ASP A 191 1.72 -3.85 6.19
C ASP A 191 1.46 -4.66 4.91
N TYR A 192 1.10 -5.94 5.04
CA TYR A 192 0.65 -6.81 3.96
C TYR A 192 -0.65 -7.53 4.34
N PRO A 193 -1.81 -6.87 4.28
CA PRO A 193 -3.10 -7.42 4.72
C PRO A 193 -3.56 -8.67 3.94
N ALA A 194 -2.98 -8.92 2.76
CA ALA A 194 -3.25 -10.12 1.96
C ALA A 194 -2.58 -11.39 2.53
N ALA A 195 -1.86 -11.31 3.65
CA ALA A 195 -1.37 -12.48 4.37
C ALA A 195 -2.50 -13.09 5.22
N GLU A 196 -2.91 -14.32 4.89
CA GLU A 196 -3.87 -15.08 5.70
C GLU A 196 -3.21 -15.60 6.99
N SER A 197 -1.98 -16.09 6.86
CA SER A 197 -1.17 -16.59 7.97
C SER A 197 0.30 -16.27 7.76
N VAL A 198 0.97 -15.94 8.84
CA VAL A 198 2.41 -15.66 8.86
C VAL A 198 3.02 -16.41 10.03
N ILE A 199 4.07 -17.16 9.76
CA ILE A 199 4.93 -17.78 10.78
C ILE A 199 6.36 -17.30 10.55
N ALA A 200 7.13 -17.18 11.63
CA ALA A 200 8.54 -16.82 11.57
C ALA A 200 9.32 -17.62 12.61
N TRP A 201 10.59 -17.86 12.33
CA TRP A 201 11.52 -18.55 13.24
C TRP A 201 12.94 -18.05 13.03
N GLY A 202 13.79 -18.25 14.04
CA GLY A 202 15.20 -17.91 13.93
C GLY A 202 15.96 -18.92 13.07
N GLY A 203 16.99 -18.46 12.39
CA GLY A 203 17.82 -19.36 11.58
C GLY A 203 18.61 -20.39 12.39
N GLU A 204 18.74 -20.17 13.69
CA GLU A 204 19.31 -21.15 14.63
C GLU A 204 18.46 -22.41 14.78
N GLU A 205 17.16 -22.36 14.46
CA GLU A 205 16.25 -23.51 14.47
C GLU A 205 16.35 -24.39 13.22
N ASN A 206 17.10 -23.96 12.21
CA ASN A 206 17.30 -24.74 10.99
C ASN A 206 18.37 -25.85 11.20
N ASP A 207 18.30 -26.88 10.38
CA ASP A 207 19.34 -27.92 10.31
C ASP A 207 19.96 -27.94 8.89
N PRO A 208 21.23 -27.52 8.71
CA PRO A 208 22.14 -26.93 9.70
C PRO A 208 21.74 -25.50 10.12
N PRO A 209 22.09 -25.05 11.35
CA PRO A 209 21.79 -23.71 11.84
C PRO A 209 22.38 -22.60 10.97
N VAL A 210 21.61 -21.54 10.73
CA VAL A 210 22.03 -20.36 9.97
C VAL A 210 21.83 -19.11 10.82
N TYR A 211 22.89 -18.63 11.45
CA TYR A 211 22.86 -17.46 12.33
C TYR A 211 22.71 -16.15 11.56
N GLY A 212 22.10 -15.13 12.20
CA GLY A 212 21.91 -13.81 11.61
C GLY A 212 20.77 -13.75 10.58
N LYS A 213 19.93 -14.77 10.51
CA LYS A 213 18.75 -14.81 9.66
C LYS A 213 17.47 -15.08 10.44
N VAL A 214 16.40 -14.45 9.99
CA VAL A 214 15.03 -14.78 10.39
C VAL A 214 14.32 -15.33 9.16
N TYR A 215 13.76 -16.50 9.28
CA TYR A 215 12.96 -17.14 8.24
C TYR A 215 11.49 -16.90 8.48
N MET A 216 10.74 -16.76 7.39
CA MET A 216 9.30 -16.55 7.43
C MET A 216 8.62 -17.39 6.37
N ALA A 217 7.46 -17.95 6.68
CA ALA A 217 6.55 -18.51 5.70
C ALA A 217 5.21 -17.75 5.77
N ILE A 218 4.75 -17.31 4.60
CA ILE A 218 3.56 -16.46 4.48
C ILE A 218 2.57 -17.18 3.56
N LYS A 219 1.41 -17.53 4.12
CA LYS A 219 0.28 -18.03 3.34
C LYS A 219 -0.53 -16.83 2.86
N PRO A 220 -0.66 -16.61 1.54
CA PRO A 220 -1.53 -15.57 1.03
C PRO A 220 -3.01 -15.95 1.20
N ALA A 221 -3.88 -14.94 1.30
CA ALA A 221 -5.34 -15.13 1.35
C ALA A 221 -5.89 -15.74 0.03
N SER A 222 -5.14 -15.65 -1.05
CA SER A 222 -5.49 -16.20 -2.35
C SER A 222 -4.27 -16.88 -2.98
N GLY A 223 -4.44 -18.15 -3.38
CA GLY A 223 -3.35 -18.98 -3.88
C GLY A 223 -2.59 -19.72 -2.78
N LEU A 224 -1.57 -20.50 -3.19
CA LEU A 224 -0.76 -21.32 -2.28
C LEU A 224 0.58 -20.66 -1.94
N GLN A 225 1.10 -19.82 -2.80
CA GLN A 225 2.43 -19.23 -2.66
C GLN A 225 2.43 -17.77 -3.08
N LEU A 226 3.35 -16.98 -2.50
CA LEU A 226 3.62 -15.61 -2.93
C LEU A 226 4.51 -15.59 -4.16
N SER A 227 4.28 -14.63 -5.06
CA SER A 227 5.21 -14.39 -6.16
C SER A 227 6.56 -13.90 -5.63
N THR A 228 7.64 -14.16 -6.37
CA THR A 228 8.98 -13.66 -6.03
C THR A 228 9.01 -12.13 -5.89
N THR A 229 8.27 -11.44 -6.73
CA THR A 229 8.14 -9.97 -6.67
C THR A 229 7.52 -9.53 -5.33
N THR A 230 6.43 -10.17 -4.91
CA THR A 230 5.77 -9.88 -3.64
C THR A 230 6.67 -10.19 -2.45
N LYS A 231 7.38 -11.33 -2.46
CA LYS A 231 8.37 -11.67 -1.42
C LYS A 231 9.46 -10.60 -1.31
N ASN A 232 9.99 -10.15 -2.44
CA ASN A 232 11.01 -9.10 -2.48
C ASN A 232 10.48 -7.75 -1.99
N SER A 233 9.24 -7.39 -2.31
CA SER A 233 8.62 -6.17 -1.78
C SER A 233 8.44 -6.24 -0.26
N ILE A 234 7.90 -7.33 0.27
CA ILE A 234 7.79 -7.53 1.73
C ILE A 234 9.17 -7.43 2.40
N LYS A 235 10.17 -8.10 1.83
CA LYS A 235 11.53 -8.11 2.37
C LYS A 235 12.16 -6.72 2.37
N ASN A 236 12.08 -5.99 1.25
CA ASN A 236 12.81 -4.73 1.05
C ASN A 236 12.04 -3.50 1.57
N ASP A 237 10.72 -3.47 1.39
CA ASP A 237 9.91 -2.30 1.70
C ASP A 237 9.34 -2.33 3.12
N ILE A 238 9.05 -3.53 3.64
CA ILE A 238 8.48 -3.70 4.98
C ILE A 238 9.56 -4.03 6.01
N LEU A 239 10.34 -5.11 5.79
CA LEU A 239 11.21 -5.67 6.81
C LEU A 239 12.60 -5.02 6.87
N ALA A 240 13.25 -4.81 5.73
CA ALA A 240 14.65 -4.33 5.70
C ALA A 240 14.83 -2.97 6.41
N LYS A 241 13.82 -2.13 6.41
CA LYS A 241 13.84 -0.81 7.07
C LYS A 241 13.66 -0.88 8.58
N ARG A 242 13.30 -2.06 9.12
CA ARG A 242 12.88 -2.27 10.52
C ARG A 242 13.66 -3.36 11.23
N ASN A 243 14.48 -4.10 10.50
CA ASN A 243 15.34 -5.15 11.05
C ASN A 243 16.39 -4.56 12.01
N VAL A 244 16.76 -5.36 13.00
CA VAL A 244 17.98 -5.12 13.79
C VAL A 244 19.20 -5.22 12.89
N VAL A 245 20.22 -4.41 13.18
CA VAL A 245 21.49 -4.44 12.45
C VAL A 245 22.05 -5.87 12.44
N SER A 246 22.55 -6.30 11.31
CA SER A 246 23.10 -7.64 11.07
C SER A 246 22.10 -8.80 11.00
N ILE A 247 20.79 -8.55 11.09
CA ILE A 247 19.77 -9.56 10.87
C ILE A 247 19.18 -9.37 9.46
N SER A 248 19.15 -10.44 8.69
CA SER A 248 18.52 -10.50 7.38
C SER A 248 17.29 -11.42 7.40
N THR A 249 16.29 -11.09 6.59
CA THR A 249 15.06 -11.89 6.49
C THR A 249 15.06 -12.73 5.21
N GLU A 250 14.55 -13.95 5.31
CA GLU A 250 14.33 -14.85 4.16
C GLU A 250 12.88 -15.31 4.16
N ILE A 251 12.19 -15.21 3.01
CA ILE A 251 10.79 -15.63 2.90
C ILE A 251 10.72 -16.90 2.08
N GLN A 252 10.31 -17.99 2.73
CA GLN A 252 10.11 -19.31 2.14
C GLN A 252 8.65 -19.50 1.74
N ASP A 253 8.39 -20.48 0.90
CA ASP A 253 7.03 -20.90 0.60
C ASP A 253 6.50 -21.77 1.74
N PRO A 254 5.21 -21.66 2.08
CA PRO A 254 4.62 -22.52 3.10
C PRO A 254 4.49 -23.96 2.60
N ASP A 255 4.76 -24.91 3.49
CA ASP A 255 4.47 -26.32 3.26
C ASP A 255 3.04 -26.63 3.68
N TYR A 256 2.35 -27.47 2.89
CA TYR A 256 0.96 -27.84 3.10
C TYR A 256 0.82 -29.33 3.40
N LEU A 257 0.17 -29.65 4.51
CA LEU A 257 -0.24 -31.02 4.81
C LEU A 257 -1.70 -31.22 4.37
N TYR A 258 -1.91 -32.12 3.44
CA TYR A 258 -3.25 -32.50 2.98
C TYR A 258 -3.71 -33.76 3.71
N LEU A 259 -4.80 -33.68 4.46
CA LEU A 259 -5.42 -34.80 5.15
C LEU A 259 -6.66 -35.25 4.35
N SER A 260 -6.70 -36.53 4.00
CA SER A 260 -7.89 -37.16 3.42
C SER A 260 -8.52 -38.06 4.47
N PHE A 261 -9.79 -37.82 4.76
CA PHE A 261 -10.58 -38.67 5.65
C PHE A 261 -11.52 -39.52 4.77
N ASN A 262 -11.39 -40.86 4.92
CA ASN A 262 -12.26 -41.84 4.25
C ASN A 262 -13.41 -42.22 5.17
#